data_7847c66154f07384e600df6eec671d08
#
_entry.id   7847c66154f07384e600df6eec671d08
#
_cell.length_a   1.000
_cell.length_b   1.000
_cell.length_c   1.000
_cell.angle_alpha   90.00
_cell.angle_beta   90.00
_cell.angle_gamma   90.00
#
_symmetry.space_group_name_H-M   'P 1'
#
loop_
_entity.id
_entity.type
_entity.pdbx_description
1 polymer ?
#
loop_
_entity_poly.entity_id
_entity_poly.type
_entity_poly.pdbx_seq_one_letter_code
_entity_poly.pdbx_strand_id
1 'polypeptide(L)'
;MSLFIYTFIIRYLKITLINIDKDEKFGKLILKMLLIGAVSSIFINIINLLVTNSNLTHEMESITFEVLAGMVGSIIIAPIVEEVVFRGVFFNKISEICPIRLAILINSCVFGSFHGEIINCIFTTIMGAVFALTFYKYKSVLPGIIMHASFNMVSYFM
;
A
#
# COMPACT_ATOMS: atom_id res chain seq x y z
N MET A 1 -14.39 -8.85 -19.69
CA MET A 1 -14.48 -8.56 -18.24
C MET A 1 -15.88 -8.10 -17.96
N SER A 2 -16.65 -8.84 -17.14
CA SER A 2 -18.10 -8.66 -17.06
C SER A 2 -18.49 -7.34 -16.36
N LEU A 3 -19.59 -6.73 -16.82
CA LEU A 3 -20.24 -5.56 -16.21
C LEU A 3 -20.46 -5.73 -14.70
N PHE A 4 -20.57 -6.98 -14.23
CA PHE A 4 -20.71 -7.35 -12.82
C PHE A 4 -19.44 -7.04 -12.00
N ILE A 5 -18.24 -7.32 -12.53
CA ILE A 5 -16.96 -6.99 -11.85
C ILE A 5 -16.81 -5.47 -11.77
N TYR A 6 -17.15 -4.76 -12.83
CA TYR A 6 -17.08 -3.30 -12.88
C TYR A 6 -18.04 -2.63 -11.89
N THR A 7 -19.31 -3.07 -11.85
CA THR A 7 -20.31 -2.57 -10.89
C THR A 7 -19.95 -2.95 -9.46
N PHE A 8 -19.39 -4.13 -9.22
CA PHE A 8 -18.91 -4.56 -7.90
C PHE A 8 -17.75 -3.68 -7.42
N ILE A 9 -16.75 -3.45 -8.27
CA ILE A 9 -15.58 -2.60 -7.96
C ILE A 9 -16.01 -1.16 -7.69
N ILE A 10 -16.87 -0.55 -8.55
CA ILE A 10 -17.36 0.81 -8.35
C ILE A 10 -18.20 0.93 -7.08
N ARG A 11 -19.11 -0.01 -6.83
CA ARG A 11 -19.94 0.00 -5.62
C ARG A 11 -19.09 -0.17 -4.36
N TYR A 12 -18.07 -1.00 -4.45
CA TYR A 12 -17.13 -1.24 -3.36
C TYR A 12 -16.21 -0.04 -3.11
N LEU A 13 -15.63 0.54 -4.17
CA LEU A 13 -14.87 1.78 -4.11
C LEU A 13 -15.71 2.94 -3.58
N LYS A 14 -16.98 3.04 -3.98
CA LYS A 14 -17.89 4.08 -3.51
C LYS A 14 -18.15 3.97 -2.00
N ILE A 15 -18.29 2.75 -1.48
CA ILE A 15 -18.48 2.51 -0.04
C ILE A 15 -17.19 2.84 0.73
N THR A 16 -16.03 2.50 0.17
CA THR A 16 -14.73 2.69 0.84
C THR A 16 -14.13 4.08 0.67
N LEU A 17 -14.50 4.83 -0.38
CA LEU A 17 -14.01 6.20 -0.61
C LEU A 17 -14.82 7.28 0.12
N ILE A 18 -16.09 7.01 0.46
CA ILE A 18 -17.02 8.02 1.01
C ILE A 18 -16.95 8.16 2.54
N ASN A 19 -16.31 7.23 3.25
CA ASN A 19 -16.29 7.23 4.72
C ASN A 19 -15.10 8.01 5.34
N ILE A 20 -14.58 9.01 4.63
CA ILE A 20 -13.63 9.95 5.24
C ILE A 20 -14.46 10.99 5.97
N ASP A 21 -14.32 11.02 7.30
CA ASP A 21 -14.98 11.98 8.16
C ASP A 21 -14.66 13.41 7.67
N LYS A 22 -15.70 14.19 7.36
CA LYS A 22 -15.56 15.53 6.74
C LYS A 22 -14.88 16.55 7.66
N ASP A 23 -14.69 16.20 8.93
CA ASP A 23 -14.10 17.08 9.96
C ASP A 23 -12.55 17.04 9.98
N GLU A 24 -11.91 15.98 9.50
CA GLU A 24 -10.46 16.05 9.29
C GLU A 24 -10.22 16.79 7.97
N LYS A 25 -9.56 17.97 8.03
CA LYS A 25 -9.23 18.72 6.82
C LYS A 25 -8.54 17.79 5.84
N PHE A 26 -9.22 17.38 4.77
CA PHE A 26 -8.80 16.35 3.80
C PHE A 26 -7.34 16.54 3.35
N GLY A 27 -6.91 17.79 3.14
CA GLY A 27 -5.52 18.11 2.80
C GLY A 27 -4.51 17.70 3.88
N LYS A 28 -4.86 17.81 5.16
CA LYS A 28 -3.98 17.38 6.26
C LYS A 28 -3.85 15.86 6.30
N LEU A 29 -4.93 15.14 6.04
CA LEU A 29 -4.91 13.68 5.95
C LEU A 29 -4.01 13.21 4.81
N ILE A 30 -4.17 13.79 3.61
CA ILE A 30 -3.31 13.49 2.46
C ILE A 30 -1.84 13.72 2.81
N LEU A 31 -1.49 14.91 3.32
CA LEU A 31 -0.11 15.24 3.68
C LEU A 31 0.45 14.25 4.72
N LYS A 32 -0.34 13.90 5.73
CA LYS A 32 0.05 12.92 6.74
C LYS A 32 0.33 11.54 6.13
N MET A 33 -0.51 11.06 5.22
CA MET A 33 -0.32 9.76 4.58
C MET A 33 0.91 9.76 3.66
N LEU A 34 1.12 10.84 2.92
CA LEU A 34 2.33 11.02 2.10
C LEU A 34 3.61 11.00 2.96
N LEU A 35 3.61 11.72 4.09
CA LEU A 35 4.76 11.75 5.00
C LEU A 35 5.02 10.38 5.65
N ILE A 36 3.99 9.68 6.10
CA ILE A 36 4.15 8.34 6.69
C ILE A 36 4.72 7.38 5.65
N GLY A 37 4.18 7.36 4.43
CA GLY A 37 4.68 6.51 3.35
C GLY A 37 6.15 6.80 3.01
N ALA A 38 6.49 8.07 2.79
CA ALA A 38 7.85 8.47 2.46
C ALA A 38 8.86 8.13 3.58
N VAL A 39 8.56 8.48 4.82
CA VAL A 39 9.43 8.20 5.98
C VAL A 39 9.60 6.71 6.19
N SER A 40 8.52 5.92 6.07
CA SER A 40 8.60 4.46 6.19
C SER A 40 9.48 3.85 5.09
N SER A 41 9.39 4.34 3.86
CA SER A 41 10.21 3.89 2.74
C SER A 41 11.69 4.19 2.99
N ILE A 42 12.03 5.44 3.33
CA ILE A 42 13.41 5.83 3.65
C ILE A 42 13.98 4.94 4.76
N PHE A 43 13.22 4.74 5.83
CA PHE A 43 13.66 3.92 6.97
C PHE A 43 13.93 2.47 6.56
N ILE A 44 13.03 1.86 5.79
CA ILE A 44 13.18 0.48 5.33
C ILE A 44 14.34 0.34 4.35
N ASN A 45 14.51 1.28 3.42
CA ASN A 45 15.64 1.26 2.48
C ASN A 45 16.99 1.42 3.19
N ILE A 46 17.08 2.27 4.21
CA ILE A 46 18.29 2.38 5.05
C ILE A 46 18.60 1.05 5.75
N ILE A 47 17.58 0.40 6.35
CA ILE A 47 17.79 -0.91 7.00
C ILE A 47 18.23 -1.95 5.97
N ASN A 48 17.58 -1.99 4.81
CA ASN A 48 17.92 -2.93 3.75
C ASN A 48 19.38 -2.75 3.29
N LEU A 49 19.80 -1.52 3.08
CA LEU A 49 21.19 -1.17 2.77
C LEU A 49 22.18 -1.69 3.84
N LEU A 50 21.87 -1.48 5.13
CA LEU A 50 22.72 -1.92 6.24
C LEU A 50 22.78 -3.44 6.38
N VAL A 51 21.69 -4.15 6.07
CA VAL A 51 21.60 -5.61 6.21
C VAL A 51 22.21 -6.33 5.00
N THR A 52 22.03 -5.81 3.79
CA THR A 52 22.44 -6.49 2.56
C THR A 52 23.84 -6.08 2.07
N ASN A 53 24.45 -5.04 2.68
CA ASN A 53 25.69 -4.42 2.17
C ASN A 53 25.61 -4.08 0.67
N SER A 54 24.42 -3.89 0.13
CA SER A 54 24.22 -3.53 -1.27
C SER A 54 24.68 -2.08 -1.50
N ASN A 55 25.48 -1.87 -2.54
CA ASN A 55 25.81 -0.51 -2.97
C ASN A 55 24.56 0.08 -3.64
N LEU A 56 24.15 1.30 -3.25
CA LEU A 56 23.14 2.08 -3.93
C LEU A 56 23.69 2.60 -5.28
N THR A 57 23.97 1.70 -6.19
CA THR A 57 24.33 2.08 -7.57
C THR A 57 23.04 2.02 -8.41
N HIS A 58 22.16 3.00 -8.26
CA HIS A 58 21.18 3.27 -9.29
C HIS A 58 21.91 3.91 -10.47
N GLU A 59 22.25 3.10 -11.47
CA GLU A 59 22.53 3.66 -12.78
C GLU A 59 21.23 4.32 -13.27
N MET A 60 21.31 5.62 -13.52
CA MET A 60 20.18 6.37 -14.09
C MET A 60 19.94 5.83 -15.52
N GLU A 61 19.04 4.86 -15.62
CA GLU A 61 18.58 4.39 -16.93
C GLU A 61 17.93 5.57 -17.70
N SER A 62 18.20 5.63 -18.98
CA SER A 62 17.54 6.63 -19.84
C SER A 62 16.02 6.43 -19.75
N ILE A 63 15.27 7.53 -19.61
CA ILE A 63 13.81 7.50 -19.51
C ILE A 63 13.23 6.97 -20.83
N THR A 64 12.89 5.69 -20.83
CA THR A 64 12.19 5.02 -21.93
C THR A 64 10.70 4.92 -21.63
N PHE A 65 9.90 4.60 -22.65
CA PHE A 65 8.47 4.32 -22.43
C PHE A 65 8.24 3.15 -21.46
N GLU A 66 9.10 2.14 -21.48
CA GLU A 66 9.03 0.98 -20.60
C GLU A 66 9.28 1.37 -19.15
N VAL A 67 10.28 2.21 -18.88
CA VAL A 67 10.57 2.77 -17.55
C VAL A 67 9.37 3.57 -17.03
N LEU A 68 8.80 4.46 -17.86
CA LEU A 68 7.61 5.24 -17.47
C LEU A 68 6.40 4.34 -17.20
N ALA A 69 6.17 3.34 -18.03
CA ALA A 69 5.07 2.39 -17.81
C ALA A 69 5.26 1.59 -16.52
N GLY A 70 6.49 1.15 -16.23
CA GLY A 70 6.85 0.51 -14.95
C GLY A 70 6.61 1.42 -13.75
N MET A 71 7.01 2.68 -13.82
CA MET A 71 6.76 3.68 -12.77
C MET A 71 5.27 3.87 -12.50
N VAL A 72 4.46 4.09 -13.53
CA VAL A 72 3.01 4.23 -13.40
C VAL A 72 2.40 2.95 -12.82
N GLY A 73 2.85 1.79 -13.28
CA GLY A 73 2.42 0.50 -12.78
C GLY A 73 2.68 0.32 -11.29
N SER A 74 3.92 0.54 -10.86
CA SER A 74 4.34 0.31 -9.47
C SER A 74 3.90 1.40 -8.50
N ILE A 75 3.88 2.67 -8.91
CA ILE A 75 3.60 3.81 -8.01
C ILE A 75 2.09 4.08 -7.91
N ILE A 76 1.32 3.84 -8.97
CA ILE A 76 -0.10 4.22 -9.02
C ILE A 76 -1.00 2.99 -9.08
N ILE A 77 -0.82 2.13 -10.08
CA ILE A 77 -1.77 1.05 -10.36
C ILE A 77 -1.70 -0.05 -9.30
N ALA A 78 -0.50 -0.50 -8.95
CA ALA A 78 -0.31 -1.55 -7.96
C ALA A 78 -0.89 -1.15 -6.59
N PRO A 79 -0.57 0.03 -6.00
CA PRO A 79 -1.19 0.46 -4.75
C PRO A 79 -2.72 0.50 -4.77
N ILE A 80 -3.33 0.95 -5.88
CA ILE A 80 -4.79 0.98 -6.00
C ILE A 80 -5.36 -0.44 -5.96
N VAL A 81 -4.82 -1.34 -6.79
CA VAL A 81 -5.29 -2.72 -6.89
C VAL A 81 -5.07 -3.46 -5.58
N GLU A 82 -3.88 -3.34 -4.99
CA GLU A 82 -3.52 -4.05 -3.78
C GLU A 82 -4.32 -3.59 -2.57
N GLU A 83 -4.49 -2.28 -2.36
CA GLU A 83 -5.29 -1.79 -1.25
C GLU A 83 -6.77 -2.16 -1.40
N VAL A 84 -7.32 -2.14 -2.61
CA VAL A 84 -8.70 -2.59 -2.85
C VAL A 84 -8.84 -4.09 -2.57
N VAL A 85 -7.93 -4.92 -3.05
CA VAL A 85 -8.00 -6.37 -2.87
C VAL A 85 -7.73 -6.75 -1.41
N PHE A 86 -6.59 -6.31 -0.84
CA PHE A 86 -6.18 -6.75 0.49
C PHE A 86 -6.97 -6.08 1.61
N ARG A 87 -7.24 -4.78 1.54
CA ARG A 87 -7.96 -4.06 2.61
C ARG A 87 -9.45 -3.99 2.34
N GLY A 88 -9.78 -3.62 1.12
CA GLY A 88 -11.17 -3.49 0.73
C GLY A 88 -11.93 -4.82 0.76
N VAL A 89 -11.37 -5.92 0.28
CA VAL A 89 -12.06 -7.23 0.21
C VAL A 89 -11.58 -8.18 1.30
N PHE A 90 -10.30 -8.56 1.26
CA PHE A 90 -9.77 -9.65 2.07
C PHE A 90 -9.80 -9.33 3.57
N PHE A 91 -9.30 -8.18 3.98
CA PHE A 91 -9.31 -7.75 5.39
C PHE A 91 -10.74 -7.62 5.94
N ASN A 92 -11.66 -7.02 5.17
CA ASN A 92 -13.05 -6.93 5.59
C ASN A 92 -13.63 -8.32 5.86
N LYS A 93 -13.42 -9.29 4.95
CA LYS A 93 -13.95 -10.65 5.11
C LYS A 93 -13.34 -11.38 6.30
N ILE A 94 -12.04 -11.27 6.52
CA ILE A 94 -11.40 -11.89 7.70
C ILE A 94 -11.88 -11.23 8.99
N SER A 95 -12.05 -9.92 9.03
CA SER A 95 -12.51 -9.21 10.22
C SER A 95 -13.96 -9.50 10.63
N GLU A 96 -14.77 -10.10 9.73
CA GLU A 96 -16.10 -10.61 10.05
C GLU A 96 -16.07 -11.93 10.85
N ILE A 97 -14.99 -12.72 10.71
CA ILE A 97 -14.91 -14.09 11.23
C ILE A 97 -13.85 -14.28 12.33
N CYS A 98 -12.95 -13.33 12.54
CA CYS A 98 -11.95 -13.42 13.58
C CYS A 98 -11.68 -12.07 14.26
N PRO A 99 -11.08 -12.09 15.48
CA PRO A 99 -10.72 -10.86 16.19
C PRO A 99 -9.84 -9.93 15.34
N ILE A 100 -10.07 -8.63 15.45
CA ILE A 100 -9.42 -7.60 14.62
C ILE A 100 -7.88 -7.70 14.61
N ARG A 101 -7.26 -8.02 15.76
CA ARG A 101 -5.80 -8.20 15.86
C ARG A 101 -5.31 -9.36 15.00
N LEU A 102 -6.06 -10.45 14.98
CA LEU A 102 -5.76 -11.62 14.17
C LEU A 102 -6.01 -11.33 12.68
N ALA A 103 -7.08 -10.59 12.35
CA ALA A 103 -7.35 -10.15 10.98
C ALA A 103 -6.21 -9.29 10.43
N ILE A 104 -5.68 -8.35 11.21
CA ILE A 104 -4.52 -7.53 10.84
C ILE A 104 -3.31 -8.43 10.58
N LEU A 105 -3.00 -9.33 11.50
CA LEU A 105 -1.85 -10.23 11.38
C LEU A 105 -1.94 -11.10 10.11
N ILE A 106 -3.06 -11.80 9.91
CA ILE A 106 -3.28 -12.66 8.74
C ILE A 106 -3.18 -11.85 7.45
N ASN A 107 -3.89 -10.71 7.38
CA ASN A 107 -3.85 -9.86 6.19
C ASN A 107 -2.44 -9.38 5.86
N SER A 108 -1.66 -9.00 6.86
CA SER A 108 -0.30 -8.51 6.71
C SER A 108 0.67 -9.62 6.26
N CYS A 109 0.58 -10.80 6.88
CA CYS A 109 1.42 -11.94 6.49
C CYS A 109 1.11 -12.41 5.06
N VAL A 110 -0.16 -12.48 4.69
CA VAL A 110 -0.55 -12.83 3.32
C VAL A 110 -0.05 -11.76 2.35
N PHE A 111 -0.23 -10.47 2.66
CA PHE A 111 0.28 -9.39 1.82
C PHE A 111 1.80 -9.47 1.63
N GLY A 112 2.56 -9.65 2.71
CA GLY A 112 4.02 -9.77 2.65
C GLY A 112 4.49 -10.96 1.83
N SER A 113 3.80 -12.11 1.90
CA SER A 113 4.18 -13.34 1.19
C SER A 113 4.18 -13.22 -0.35
N PHE A 114 3.55 -12.20 -0.91
CA PHE A 114 3.57 -11.90 -2.35
C PHE A 114 4.80 -11.10 -2.80
N HIS A 115 5.70 -10.70 -1.88
CA HIS A 115 6.78 -9.75 -2.19
C HIS A 115 8.18 -10.39 -2.32
N GLY A 116 8.24 -11.65 -2.72
CA GLY A 116 9.47 -12.30 -3.17
C GLY A 116 10.44 -12.67 -2.03
N GLU A 117 11.62 -12.06 -1.97
CA GLU A 117 12.68 -12.44 -1.04
C GLU A 117 12.29 -12.22 0.44
N ILE A 118 12.87 -13.03 1.34
CA ILE A 118 12.49 -13.07 2.76
C ILE A 118 12.59 -11.72 3.46
N ILE A 119 13.59 -10.90 3.11
CA ILE A 119 13.78 -9.57 3.70
C ILE A 119 12.63 -8.65 3.25
N ASN A 120 12.32 -8.63 1.96
CA ASN A 120 11.21 -7.86 1.43
C ASN A 120 9.86 -8.34 1.98
N CYS A 121 9.69 -9.66 2.14
CA CYS A 121 8.51 -10.25 2.76
C CYS A 121 8.31 -9.74 4.21
N ILE A 122 9.37 -9.65 5.00
CA ILE A 122 9.31 -9.12 6.38
C ILE A 122 8.89 -7.64 6.37
N PHE A 123 9.56 -6.80 5.58
CA PHE A 123 9.26 -5.37 5.51
C PHE A 123 7.86 -5.09 4.98
N THR A 124 7.45 -5.79 3.93
CA THR A 124 6.10 -5.62 3.37
C THR A 124 5.01 -6.19 4.29
N THR A 125 5.31 -7.19 5.13
CA THR A 125 4.42 -7.63 6.21
C THR A 125 4.21 -6.51 7.24
N ILE A 126 5.29 -5.84 7.66
CA ILE A 126 5.20 -4.71 8.59
C ILE A 126 4.37 -3.57 7.99
N MET A 127 4.66 -3.19 6.75
CA MET A 127 3.89 -2.16 6.04
C MET A 127 2.44 -2.60 5.82
N GLY A 128 2.22 -3.88 5.55
CA GLY A 128 0.92 -4.48 5.47
C GLY A 128 0.07 -4.27 6.73
N ALA A 129 0.69 -4.37 7.90
CA ALA A 129 0.01 -4.08 9.17
C ALA A 129 -0.34 -2.60 9.32
N VAL A 130 0.55 -1.70 8.92
CA VAL A 130 0.30 -0.24 8.91
C VAL A 130 -0.87 0.11 7.99
N PHE A 131 -0.91 -0.46 6.79
CA PHE A 131 -2.01 -0.26 5.85
C PHE A 131 -3.34 -0.82 6.39
N ALA A 132 -3.32 -2.02 6.98
CA ALA A 132 -4.52 -2.62 7.58
C ALA A 132 -5.05 -1.81 8.77
N LEU A 133 -4.17 -1.29 9.63
CA LEU A 133 -4.52 -0.38 10.74
C LEU A 133 -5.10 0.94 10.21
N THR A 134 -4.52 1.48 9.15
CA THR A 134 -5.01 2.70 8.49
C THR A 134 -6.42 2.47 7.95
N PHE A 135 -6.64 1.38 7.22
CA PHE A 135 -7.98 1.01 6.74
C PHE A 135 -8.97 0.80 7.89
N TYR A 136 -8.55 0.09 8.95
CA TYR A 136 -9.40 -0.12 10.12
C TYR A 136 -9.84 1.19 10.77
N LYS A 137 -8.90 2.16 10.88
CA LYS A 137 -9.16 3.48 11.47
C LYS A 137 -10.07 4.33 10.59
N TYR A 138 -9.78 4.45 9.31
CA TYR A 138 -10.46 5.39 8.42
C TYR A 138 -11.65 4.78 7.67
N LYS A 139 -11.81 3.46 7.71
CA LYS A 139 -12.85 2.72 6.97
C LYS A 139 -12.89 3.06 5.48
N SER A 140 -11.73 3.38 4.92
CA SER A 140 -11.52 3.78 3.53
C SER A 140 -10.19 3.26 3.03
N VAL A 141 -10.12 2.81 1.79
CA VAL A 141 -8.86 2.39 1.14
C VAL A 141 -8.01 3.59 0.70
N LEU A 142 -8.61 4.76 0.53
CA LEU A 142 -7.92 5.94 -0.02
C LEU A 142 -6.69 6.38 0.80
N PRO A 143 -6.74 6.48 2.14
CA PRO A 143 -5.55 6.81 2.94
C PRO A 143 -4.44 5.77 2.78
N GLY A 144 -4.79 4.49 2.68
CA GLY A 144 -3.84 3.41 2.40
C GLY A 144 -3.21 3.54 1.02
N ILE A 145 -4.01 3.80 -0.01
CA ILE A 145 -3.52 4.01 -1.39
C ILE A 145 -2.51 5.16 -1.45
N ILE A 146 -2.84 6.31 -0.84
CA ILE A 146 -1.95 7.48 -0.83
C ILE A 146 -0.63 7.16 -0.12
N MET A 147 -0.69 6.52 1.03
CA MET A 147 0.49 6.14 1.81
C MET A 147 1.34 5.11 1.08
N HIS A 148 0.73 4.10 0.46
CA HIS A 148 1.39 3.06 -0.30
C HIS A 148 2.05 3.61 -1.58
N ALA A 149 1.34 4.46 -2.33
CA ALA A 149 1.89 5.14 -3.50
C ALA A 149 3.11 6.00 -3.14
N SER A 150 3.06 6.73 -2.03
CA SER A 150 4.19 7.51 -1.52
C SER A 150 5.37 6.63 -1.12
N PHE A 151 5.10 5.49 -0.48
CA PHE A 151 6.11 4.50 -0.13
C PHE A 151 6.81 3.96 -1.39
N ASN A 152 6.04 3.50 -2.38
CA ASN A 152 6.58 2.96 -3.62
C ASN A 152 7.33 4.01 -4.44
N MET A 153 6.82 5.25 -4.45
CA MET A 153 7.50 6.37 -5.12
C MET A 153 8.91 6.60 -4.56
N VAL A 154 9.05 6.66 -3.24
CA VAL A 154 10.38 6.84 -2.62
C VAL A 154 11.26 5.62 -2.84
N SER A 155 10.73 4.39 -2.70
CA SER A 155 11.50 3.16 -2.95
C SER A 155 11.96 3.03 -4.39
N TYR A 156 11.24 3.60 -5.35
CA TYR A 156 11.61 3.55 -6.76
C TYR A 156 12.85 4.39 -7.07
N PHE A 157 13.06 5.49 -6.33
CA PHE A 157 14.18 6.42 -6.55
C PHE A 157 15.36 6.21 -5.59
N MET A 158 15.28 5.24 -4.68
CA MET A 158 16.36 4.90 -3.74
C MET A 158 17.05 3.59 -4.09
#